data_71e9a1b746e5fd0524ff71e6897af452
#
_entry.id   71e9a1b746e5fd0524ff71e6897af452
#
_cell.length_a   1.000
_cell.length_b   1.000
_cell.length_c   1.000
_cell.angle_alpha   90.00
_cell.angle_beta   90.00
_cell.angle_gamma   90.00
#
_symmetry.space_group_name_H-M   'P 1'
#
loop_
_entity.id
_entity.type
_entity.pdbx_description
1 polymer ?
#
loop_
_entity_poly.entity_id
_entity_poly.type
_entity_poly.pdbx_seq_one_letter_code
_entity_poly.pdbx_strand_id
1 'polypeptide(L)'
;YLSQTGNNVLSGADMLAEAPRQYKSKVEYADNPIAKSLRDVARVHTTGLGTRIFYTTHGGYDHHAQEVPTHARLLQEMTTAIEDFMQDLRDHDAAEEVNILVFTEFGRRIKDNGSGTDHGTGGGAFMIGENVKGGLYSEYPSLAVADWKFGEDMDFTIDFRSIYSTILNQWMGLDPIDIVGGQFEQFNPYTKTMV
;
A
#
# COMPACT_ATOMS: atom_id res chain seq x y z
N TYR A 1 -13.34 28.62 -15.65
CA TYR A 1 -13.26 27.42 -14.85
C TYR A 1 -13.77 26.19 -15.62
N LEU A 2 -15.03 26.12 -16.02
CA LEU A 2 -15.63 24.96 -16.73
C LEU A 2 -14.93 24.63 -18.05
N SER A 3 -14.54 25.62 -18.85
CA SER A 3 -13.81 25.41 -20.11
C SER A 3 -12.41 24.81 -19.86
N GLN A 4 -11.73 25.28 -18.85
CA GLN A 4 -10.39 24.75 -18.49
C GLN A 4 -10.47 23.33 -17.92
N THR A 5 -11.48 23.07 -17.08
CA THR A 5 -11.75 21.72 -16.57
C THR A 5 -12.09 20.76 -17.71
N GLY A 6 -12.93 21.18 -18.66
CA GLY A 6 -13.27 20.38 -19.85
C GLY A 6 -12.06 20.07 -20.72
N ASN A 7 -11.18 21.04 -20.96
CA ASN A 7 -9.95 20.83 -21.73
C ASN A 7 -8.97 19.89 -21.01
N ASN A 8 -8.84 20.03 -19.69
CA ASN A 8 -7.98 19.13 -18.90
C ASN A 8 -8.49 17.68 -18.92
N VAL A 9 -9.80 17.47 -18.86
CA VAL A 9 -10.41 16.12 -18.95
C VAL A 9 -10.17 15.52 -20.33
N LEU A 10 -10.35 16.27 -21.41
CA LEU A 10 -10.12 15.81 -22.78
C LEU A 10 -8.64 15.49 -23.00
N SER A 11 -7.74 16.37 -22.57
CA SER A 11 -6.29 16.14 -22.64
C SER A 11 -5.88 14.90 -21.85
N GLY A 12 -6.42 14.71 -20.64
CA GLY A 12 -6.17 13.52 -19.84
C GLY A 12 -6.67 12.22 -20.51
N ALA A 13 -7.85 12.28 -21.14
CA ALA A 13 -8.40 11.15 -21.88
C ALA A 13 -7.55 10.79 -23.11
N ASP A 14 -7.07 11.77 -23.86
CA ASP A 14 -6.16 11.57 -25.00
C ASP A 14 -4.83 10.95 -24.55
N MET A 15 -4.24 11.44 -23.47
CA MET A 15 -3.02 10.88 -22.89
C MET A 15 -3.21 9.43 -22.42
N LEU A 16 -4.35 9.12 -21.77
CA LEU A 16 -4.70 7.75 -21.38
C LEU A 16 -4.89 6.83 -22.59
N ALA A 17 -5.44 7.33 -23.68
CA ALA A 17 -5.61 6.59 -24.93
C ALA A 17 -4.25 6.31 -25.62
N GLU A 18 -3.27 7.20 -25.50
CA GLU A 18 -1.92 7.05 -26.04
C GLU A 18 -0.98 6.23 -25.13
N ALA A 19 -1.24 6.17 -23.83
CA ALA A 19 -0.42 5.46 -22.85
C ALA A 19 -0.12 4.00 -23.24
N PRO A 20 -1.06 3.19 -23.77
CA PRO A 20 -0.76 1.83 -24.21
C PRO A 20 0.20 1.74 -25.39
N ARG A 21 0.37 2.80 -26.16
CA ARG A 21 1.31 2.85 -27.29
C ARG A 21 2.72 3.18 -26.87
N GLN A 22 2.88 3.93 -25.80
CA GLN A 22 4.17 4.38 -25.28
C GLN A 22 4.76 3.38 -24.26
N TYR A 23 3.89 2.80 -23.43
CA TYR A 23 4.29 1.83 -22.41
C TYR A 23 4.36 0.41 -22.97
N LYS A 24 5.49 -0.26 -22.73
CA LYS A 24 5.70 -1.68 -23.02
C LYS A 24 6.42 -2.32 -21.86
N SER A 25 5.72 -3.11 -21.08
CA SER A 25 6.35 -3.92 -20.03
C SER A 25 7.21 -5.02 -20.66
N LYS A 26 8.37 -5.28 -20.05
CA LYS A 26 9.19 -6.47 -20.29
C LYS A 26 8.86 -7.59 -19.31
N VAL A 27 8.10 -7.26 -18.26
CA VAL A 27 7.66 -8.21 -17.23
C VAL A 27 6.38 -8.89 -17.69
N GLU A 28 6.31 -10.19 -17.53
CA GLU A 28 5.10 -10.98 -17.74
C GLU A 28 4.29 -11.03 -16.43
N TYR A 29 3.37 -10.09 -16.28
CA TYR A 29 2.47 -10.05 -15.12
C TYR A 29 1.53 -11.25 -15.09
N ALA A 30 1.29 -11.79 -13.89
CA ALA A 30 0.34 -12.88 -13.69
C ALA A 30 -1.10 -12.50 -14.13
N ASP A 31 -1.87 -13.50 -14.58
CA ASP A 31 -3.26 -13.29 -14.99
C ASP A 31 -4.22 -13.29 -13.79
N ASN A 32 -4.05 -12.32 -12.90
CA ASN A 32 -4.94 -12.07 -11.76
C ASN A 32 -5.26 -10.57 -11.61
N PRO A 33 -6.32 -10.20 -10.86
CA PRO A 33 -6.78 -8.82 -10.76
C PRO A 33 -5.73 -7.84 -10.23
N ILE A 34 -4.97 -8.21 -9.19
CA ILE A 34 -3.99 -7.29 -8.59
C ILE A 34 -2.81 -7.05 -9.53
N ALA A 35 -2.31 -8.08 -10.21
CA ALA A 35 -1.24 -7.94 -11.18
C ALA A 35 -1.65 -7.02 -12.36
N LYS A 36 -2.89 -7.18 -12.86
CA LYS A 36 -3.45 -6.30 -13.89
C LYS A 36 -3.56 -4.86 -13.42
N SER A 37 -4.05 -4.65 -12.19
CA SER A 37 -4.18 -3.30 -11.61
C SER A 37 -2.81 -2.63 -11.46
N LEU A 38 -1.81 -3.34 -10.95
CA LEU A 38 -0.46 -2.80 -10.79
C LEU A 38 0.21 -2.51 -12.13
N ARG A 39 0.01 -3.35 -13.16
CA ARG A 39 0.46 -3.06 -14.52
C ARG A 39 -0.19 -1.79 -15.09
N ASP A 40 -1.49 -1.57 -14.80
CA ASP A 40 -2.17 -0.35 -15.23
C ASP A 40 -1.63 0.89 -14.50
N VAL A 41 -1.26 0.77 -13.20
CA VAL A 41 -0.55 1.81 -12.46
C VAL A 41 0.80 2.11 -13.10
N ALA A 42 1.62 1.09 -13.40
CA ALA A 42 2.92 1.28 -14.05
C ALA A 42 2.75 2.04 -15.38
N ARG A 43 1.78 1.63 -16.20
CA ARG A 43 1.47 2.29 -17.48
C ARG A 43 1.11 3.77 -17.31
N VAL A 44 0.25 4.10 -16.35
CA VAL A 44 -0.16 5.49 -16.11
C VAL A 44 0.98 6.33 -15.54
N HIS A 45 1.73 5.76 -14.60
CA HIS A 45 2.86 6.45 -13.97
C HIS A 45 3.97 6.78 -14.97
N THR A 46 4.41 5.81 -15.75
CA THR A 46 5.52 5.97 -16.71
C THR A 46 5.17 6.87 -17.91
N THR A 47 3.90 7.13 -18.17
CA THR A 47 3.47 8.06 -19.23
C THR A 47 3.37 9.51 -18.80
N GLY A 48 3.72 9.84 -17.56
CA GLY A 48 3.86 11.21 -17.10
C GLY A 48 2.55 11.99 -16.96
N LEU A 49 1.44 11.30 -16.66
CA LEU A 49 0.13 11.92 -16.45
C LEU A 49 0.03 12.80 -15.18
N GLY A 50 1.09 12.86 -14.37
CA GLY A 50 1.12 13.65 -13.14
C GLY A 50 0.28 13.07 -12.00
N THR A 51 -0.24 11.86 -12.12
CA THR A 51 -0.96 11.17 -11.04
C THR A 51 0.01 10.81 -9.93
N ARG A 52 -0.23 11.31 -8.72
CA ARG A 52 0.65 11.10 -7.57
C ARG A 52 0.16 10.03 -6.61
N ILE A 53 -1.13 9.68 -6.64
CA ILE A 53 -1.73 8.70 -5.74
C ILE A 53 -2.53 7.72 -6.57
N PHE A 54 -2.21 6.43 -6.39
CA PHE A 54 -2.94 5.32 -6.97
C PHE A 54 -3.52 4.47 -5.85
N TYR A 55 -4.68 3.90 -6.06
CA TYR A 55 -5.32 2.99 -5.13
C TYR A 55 -5.72 1.71 -5.86
N THR A 56 -5.25 0.58 -5.34
CA THR A 56 -5.60 -0.76 -5.84
C THR A 56 -6.11 -1.61 -4.69
N THR A 57 -6.87 -2.64 -4.99
CA THR A 57 -7.43 -3.55 -4.00
C THR A 57 -7.07 -4.98 -4.32
N HIS A 58 -6.80 -5.76 -3.28
CA HIS A 58 -6.66 -7.21 -3.34
C HIS A 58 -7.52 -7.83 -2.24
N GLY A 59 -8.61 -8.48 -2.63
CA GLY A 59 -9.63 -9.00 -1.72
C GLY A 59 -9.41 -10.46 -1.33
N GLY A 60 -10.36 -10.98 -0.53
CA GLY A 60 -10.39 -12.38 -0.11
C GLY A 60 -9.81 -12.63 1.27
N TYR A 61 -9.45 -11.59 2.02
CA TYR A 61 -8.85 -11.70 3.35
C TYR A 61 -9.86 -11.82 4.49
N ASP A 62 -11.13 -11.54 4.24
CA ASP A 62 -12.22 -11.65 5.22
C ASP A 62 -12.73 -13.10 5.36
N HIS A 63 -11.82 -14.02 5.62
CA HIS A 63 -12.11 -15.41 5.88
C HIS A 63 -11.98 -15.73 7.37
N HIS A 64 -12.89 -16.55 7.91
CA HIS A 64 -12.93 -16.94 9.32
C HIS A 64 -12.70 -18.44 9.51
N ALA A 65 -12.40 -19.14 8.42
CA ALA A 65 -12.12 -20.57 8.39
C ALA A 65 -11.12 -20.91 7.28
N GLN A 66 -10.36 -21.99 7.44
CA GLN A 66 -9.36 -22.45 6.48
C GLN A 66 -8.33 -21.37 6.11
N GLU A 67 -7.95 -20.56 7.07
CA GLU A 67 -7.09 -19.37 6.86
C GLU A 67 -5.74 -19.74 6.29
N VAL A 68 -5.06 -20.76 6.83
CA VAL A 68 -3.67 -21.07 6.50
C VAL A 68 -3.44 -21.24 4.99
N PRO A 69 -4.16 -22.12 4.26
CA PRO A 69 -3.95 -22.29 2.83
C PRO A 69 -4.42 -21.07 2.03
N THR A 70 -5.54 -20.46 2.42
CA THR A 70 -6.12 -19.33 1.71
C THR A 70 -5.24 -18.08 1.85
N HIS A 71 -4.81 -17.79 3.06
CA HIS A 71 -3.97 -16.61 3.35
C HIS A 71 -2.63 -16.69 2.65
N ALA A 72 -1.97 -17.86 2.71
CA ALA A 72 -0.70 -18.08 2.04
C ALA A 72 -0.79 -17.84 0.52
N ARG A 73 -1.86 -18.31 -0.13
CA ARG A 73 -2.10 -18.09 -1.56
C ARG A 73 -2.33 -16.60 -1.87
N LEU A 74 -3.15 -15.90 -1.09
CA LEU A 74 -3.42 -14.49 -1.27
C LEU A 74 -2.15 -13.64 -1.10
N LEU A 75 -1.34 -13.93 -0.09
CA LEU A 75 -0.06 -13.26 0.09
C LEU A 75 0.90 -13.53 -1.08
N GLN A 76 0.94 -14.75 -1.58
CA GLN A 76 1.75 -15.09 -2.75
C GLN A 76 1.32 -14.31 -3.98
N GLU A 77 0.01 -14.24 -4.27
CA GLU A 77 -0.53 -13.45 -5.39
C GLU A 77 -0.16 -11.97 -5.28
N MET A 78 -0.32 -11.38 -4.09
CA MET A 78 -0.01 -9.98 -3.84
C MET A 78 1.50 -9.69 -3.95
N THR A 79 2.34 -10.50 -3.31
CA THR A 79 3.78 -10.27 -3.29
C THR A 79 4.41 -10.46 -4.66
N THR A 80 3.98 -11.46 -5.43
CA THR A 80 4.42 -11.66 -6.82
C THR A 80 4.01 -10.46 -7.68
N ALA A 81 2.78 -9.97 -7.55
CA ALA A 81 2.33 -8.81 -8.31
C ALA A 81 3.11 -7.53 -7.98
N ILE A 82 3.48 -7.34 -6.70
CA ILE A 82 4.33 -6.21 -6.26
C ILE A 82 5.77 -6.37 -6.81
N GLU A 83 6.32 -7.57 -6.78
CA GLU A 83 7.65 -7.85 -7.34
C GLU A 83 7.70 -7.52 -8.84
N ASP A 84 6.72 -8.03 -9.61
CA ASP A 84 6.57 -7.76 -11.04
C ASP A 84 6.45 -6.25 -11.31
N PHE A 85 5.63 -5.56 -10.53
CA PHE A 85 5.44 -4.12 -10.64
C PHE A 85 6.73 -3.34 -10.35
N MET A 86 7.44 -3.65 -9.29
CA MET A 86 8.71 -2.99 -8.97
C MET A 86 9.78 -3.27 -10.04
N GLN A 87 9.81 -4.49 -10.59
CA GLN A 87 10.72 -4.81 -11.67
C GLN A 87 10.38 -4.03 -12.95
N ASP A 88 9.11 -3.91 -13.29
CA ASP A 88 8.65 -3.13 -14.43
C ASP A 88 9.01 -1.64 -14.29
N LEU A 89 8.84 -1.07 -13.10
CA LEU A 89 9.27 0.30 -12.82
C LEU A 89 10.79 0.47 -12.93
N ARG A 90 11.60 -0.51 -12.49
CA ARG A 90 13.07 -0.48 -12.68
C ARG A 90 13.44 -0.47 -14.15
N ASP A 91 12.76 -1.29 -14.95
CA ASP A 91 12.97 -1.37 -16.40
C ASP A 91 12.63 -0.07 -17.15
N HIS A 92 11.87 0.82 -16.48
CA HIS A 92 11.48 2.15 -16.97
C HIS A 92 12.18 3.31 -16.23
N ASP A 93 13.18 3.04 -15.39
CA ASP A 93 13.89 4.03 -14.56
C ASP A 93 12.96 4.86 -13.63
N ALA A 94 11.82 4.29 -13.22
CA ALA A 94 10.77 4.95 -12.44
C ALA A 94 10.60 4.41 -11.01
N ALA A 95 11.34 3.37 -10.62
CA ALA A 95 11.15 2.70 -9.32
C ALA A 95 11.47 3.60 -8.10
N GLU A 96 12.40 4.54 -8.24
CA GLU A 96 12.75 5.48 -7.18
C GLU A 96 11.65 6.52 -6.90
N GLU A 97 10.72 6.70 -7.82
CA GLU A 97 9.61 7.66 -7.71
C GLU A 97 8.38 7.08 -6.99
N VAL A 98 8.40 5.79 -6.67
CA VAL A 98 7.24 5.09 -6.14
C VAL A 98 7.49 4.57 -4.72
N ASN A 99 6.51 4.81 -3.85
CA ASN A 99 6.39 4.21 -2.54
C ASN A 99 5.03 3.49 -2.45
N ILE A 100 5.05 2.21 -2.14
CA ILE A 100 3.86 1.40 -1.96
C ILE A 100 3.55 1.31 -0.47
N LEU A 101 2.31 1.60 -0.09
CA LEU A 101 1.77 1.27 1.22
C LEU A 101 0.76 0.13 1.07
N VAL A 102 1.07 -1.01 1.66
CA VAL A 102 0.12 -2.13 1.83
C VAL A 102 -0.50 -2.02 3.21
N PHE A 103 -1.81 -1.97 3.27
CA PHE A 103 -2.56 -1.87 4.52
C PHE A 103 -3.89 -2.64 4.42
N THR A 104 -4.52 -2.85 5.56
CA THR A 104 -5.83 -3.50 5.66
C THR A 104 -6.75 -2.69 6.57
N GLU A 105 -8.06 -2.82 6.38
CA GLU A 105 -9.10 -2.14 7.16
C GLU A 105 -9.40 -2.82 8.49
N PHE A 106 -8.99 -4.07 8.68
CA PHE A 106 -9.17 -4.80 9.93
C PHE A 106 -7.93 -5.62 10.29
N GLY A 107 -7.79 -5.92 11.58
CA GLY A 107 -6.84 -6.88 12.10
C GLY A 107 -7.50 -8.18 12.53
N ARG A 108 -6.75 -9.06 13.15
CA ARG A 108 -7.20 -10.37 13.63
C ARG A 108 -7.00 -10.50 15.14
N ARG A 109 -7.84 -11.31 15.78
CA ARG A 109 -7.64 -11.75 17.17
C ARG A 109 -6.50 -12.76 17.27
N ILE A 110 -5.84 -12.78 18.41
CA ILE A 110 -4.86 -13.85 18.74
C ILE A 110 -5.58 -15.18 18.92
N LYS A 111 -6.78 -15.14 19.50
CA LYS A 111 -7.53 -16.33 19.88
C LYS A 111 -8.13 -17.00 18.65
N ASP A 112 -7.82 -18.29 18.48
CA ASP A 112 -8.46 -19.16 17.49
C ASP A 112 -9.95 -19.36 17.81
N ASN A 113 -10.81 -19.33 16.79
CA ASN A 113 -12.26 -19.55 16.90
C ASN A 113 -12.67 -21.01 16.65
N GLY A 114 -11.72 -21.92 16.48
CA GLY A 114 -11.91 -23.34 16.20
C GLY A 114 -11.73 -23.70 14.71
N SER A 115 -11.66 -22.73 13.81
CA SER A 115 -11.42 -22.96 12.37
C SER A 115 -10.58 -21.87 11.70
N GLY A 116 -10.28 -20.81 12.43
CA GLY A 116 -9.52 -19.64 12.03
C GLY A 116 -9.53 -18.59 13.10
N THR A 117 -9.59 -17.32 12.73
CA THR A 117 -9.62 -16.18 13.67
C THR A 117 -10.72 -15.19 13.31
N ASP A 118 -11.26 -14.51 14.32
CA ASP A 118 -12.18 -13.39 14.13
C ASP A 118 -11.42 -12.08 13.97
N HIS A 119 -12.11 -11.01 13.56
CA HIS A 119 -11.53 -9.67 13.48
C HIS A 119 -11.11 -9.18 14.86
N GLY A 120 -9.99 -8.49 14.92
CA GLY A 120 -9.38 -7.95 16.13
C GLY A 120 -8.36 -6.88 15.81
N THR A 121 -7.42 -6.65 16.73
CA THR A 121 -6.43 -5.58 16.63
C THR A 121 -5.11 -5.99 16.00
N GLY A 122 -4.85 -7.29 15.84
CA GLY A 122 -3.60 -7.81 15.29
C GLY A 122 -3.50 -7.59 13.80
N GLY A 123 -2.70 -6.64 13.38
CA GLY A 123 -2.48 -6.34 11.97
C GLY A 123 -1.14 -5.68 11.73
N GLY A 124 -0.80 -5.48 10.47
CA GLY A 124 0.42 -4.81 10.05
C GLY A 124 0.23 -4.04 8.76
N ALA A 125 1.17 -3.15 8.48
CA ALA A 125 1.29 -2.46 7.21
C ALA A 125 2.71 -2.62 6.69
N PHE A 126 2.88 -2.55 5.36
CA PHE A 126 4.19 -2.63 4.72
C PHE A 126 4.42 -1.40 3.87
N MET A 127 5.61 -0.80 4.01
CA MET A 127 6.10 0.22 3.11
C MET A 127 7.16 -0.40 2.20
N ILE A 128 7.02 -0.25 0.89
CA ILE A 128 7.88 -0.88 -0.11
C ILE A 128 8.30 0.18 -1.13
N GLY A 129 9.58 0.25 -1.45
CA GLY A 129 10.14 1.16 -2.45
C GLY A 129 11.66 1.20 -2.40
N GLU A 130 12.30 1.66 -3.47
CA GLU A 130 13.77 1.75 -3.56
C GLU A 130 14.37 2.71 -2.51
N ASN A 131 13.61 3.71 -2.11
CA ASN A 131 14.02 4.69 -1.11
C ASN A 131 13.56 4.36 0.32
N VAL A 132 13.03 3.14 0.55
CA VAL A 132 12.59 2.68 1.86
C VAL A 132 13.69 1.83 2.51
N LYS A 133 14.11 2.23 3.72
CA LYS A 133 15.03 1.43 4.54
C LYS A 133 14.30 0.20 5.06
N GLY A 134 14.83 -0.99 4.81
CA GLY A 134 14.28 -2.22 5.39
C GLY A 134 14.40 -2.23 6.91
N GLY A 135 13.40 -2.78 7.58
CA GLY A 135 13.39 -2.94 9.02
C GLY A 135 11.99 -2.97 9.62
N LEU A 136 11.92 -3.25 10.91
CA LEU A 136 10.70 -3.15 11.71
C LEU A 136 10.67 -1.78 12.38
N TYR A 137 9.59 -1.03 12.18
CA TYR A 137 9.41 0.33 12.69
C TYR A 137 8.44 0.39 13.88
N SER A 138 8.07 -0.77 14.44
CA SER A 138 7.23 -0.90 15.62
C SER A 138 7.78 -1.92 16.60
N GLU A 139 7.35 -1.84 17.84
CA GLU A 139 7.51 -2.95 18.77
C GLU A 139 6.46 -4.02 18.47
N TYR A 140 6.83 -5.29 18.61
CA TYR A 140 5.86 -6.37 18.50
C TYR A 140 4.89 -6.30 19.68
N PRO A 141 3.55 -6.34 19.47
CA PRO A 141 2.60 -6.25 20.55
C PRO A 141 2.72 -7.46 21.51
N SER A 142 2.48 -7.23 22.78
CA SER A 142 2.53 -8.31 23.79
C SER A 142 1.45 -9.36 23.52
N LEU A 143 1.85 -10.61 23.52
CA LEU A 143 0.94 -11.76 23.43
C LEU A 143 0.46 -12.22 24.81
N ALA A 144 0.94 -11.61 25.91
CA ALA A 144 0.55 -11.96 27.25
C ALA A 144 -0.79 -11.28 27.62
N VAL A 145 -1.79 -12.08 27.95
CA VAL A 145 -3.15 -11.60 28.30
C VAL A 145 -3.14 -10.54 29.41
N ALA A 146 -2.18 -10.65 30.34
CA ALA A 146 -2.05 -9.69 31.44
C ALA A 146 -1.71 -8.25 30.98
N ASP A 147 -1.18 -8.09 29.77
CA ASP A 147 -0.79 -6.79 29.22
C ASP A 147 -1.90 -6.14 28.39
N TRP A 148 -3.00 -6.85 28.13
CA TRP A 148 -4.07 -6.37 27.26
C TRP A 148 -5.03 -5.44 27.98
N LYS A 149 -5.10 -4.18 27.55
CA LYS A 149 -5.97 -3.16 28.15
C LYS A 149 -7.46 -3.40 27.89
N PHE A 150 -7.77 -4.01 26.76
CA PHE A 150 -9.14 -4.24 26.30
C PHE A 150 -9.64 -5.69 26.55
N GLY A 151 -8.88 -6.50 27.28
CA GLY A 151 -9.30 -7.76 27.89
C GLY A 151 -9.39 -8.98 26.99
N GLU A 152 -9.68 -8.84 25.70
CA GLU A 152 -9.88 -9.98 24.80
C GLU A 152 -8.90 -10.02 23.62
N ASP A 153 -8.07 -9.00 23.46
CA ASP A 153 -7.18 -8.89 22.31
C ASP A 153 -5.93 -8.07 22.65
N MET A 154 -4.86 -8.22 21.85
CA MET A 154 -3.64 -7.45 22.02
C MET A 154 -3.87 -5.96 21.73
N ASP A 155 -3.09 -5.11 22.39
CA ASP A 155 -3.07 -3.69 22.10
C ASP A 155 -2.24 -3.42 20.83
N PHE A 156 -2.65 -2.48 20.00
CA PHE A 156 -1.81 -1.97 18.93
C PHE A 156 -0.64 -1.15 19.51
N THR A 157 0.50 -1.20 18.87
CA THR A 157 1.71 -0.48 19.27
C THR A 157 1.91 0.83 18.53
N ILE A 158 1.27 0.98 17.38
CA ILE A 158 1.37 2.16 16.52
C ILE A 158 -0.01 2.56 16.01
N ASP A 159 -0.30 3.86 16.08
CA ASP A 159 -1.45 4.44 15.40
C ASP A 159 -1.17 4.51 13.89
N PHE A 160 -2.08 3.99 13.06
CA PHE A 160 -1.91 4.00 11.60
C PHE A 160 -1.74 5.40 11.01
N ARG A 161 -2.25 6.44 11.69
CA ARG A 161 -2.07 7.84 11.29
C ARG A 161 -0.63 8.30 11.35
N SER A 162 0.21 7.64 12.15
CA SER A 162 1.66 7.85 12.16
C SER A 162 2.29 7.45 10.81
N ILE A 163 1.81 6.37 10.21
CA ILE A 163 2.25 5.94 8.87
C ILE A 163 1.86 6.98 7.83
N TYR A 164 0.60 7.41 7.84
CA TYR A 164 0.12 8.44 6.91
C TYR A 164 0.83 9.77 7.09
N SER A 165 1.04 10.22 8.35
CA SER A 165 1.80 11.44 8.63
C SER A 165 3.22 11.37 8.10
N THR A 166 3.87 10.22 8.22
CA THR A 166 5.21 9.98 7.69
C THR A 166 5.24 10.12 6.16
N ILE A 167 4.33 9.45 5.47
CA ILE A 167 4.27 9.48 4.00
C ILE A 167 3.92 10.89 3.50
N LEU A 168 2.90 11.50 4.07
CA LEU A 168 2.47 12.85 3.67
C LEU A 168 3.60 13.87 3.82
N ASN A 169 4.30 13.84 4.95
CA ASN A 169 5.36 14.80 5.22
C ASN A 169 6.64 14.49 4.45
N GLN A 170 7.21 13.29 4.62
CA GLN A 170 8.57 12.99 4.16
C GLN A 170 8.62 12.57 2.68
N TRP A 171 7.53 12.01 2.14
CA TRP A 171 7.47 11.59 0.75
C TRP A 171 6.74 12.60 -0.14
N MET A 172 5.61 13.13 0.31
CA MET A 172 4.77 14.01 -0.49
C MET A 172 5.03 15.51 -0.25
N GLY A 173 5.74 15.90 0.82
CA GLY A 173 6.02 17.29 1.18
C GLY A 173 4.81 18.08 1.64
N LEU A 174 3.84 17.40 2.24
CA LEU A 174 2.59 17.98 2.72
C LEU A 174 2.59 18.08 4.24
N ASP A 175 1.92 19.10 4.79
CA ASP A 175 1.61 19.12 6.21
C ASP A 175 0.51 18.08 6.52
N PRO A 176 0.78 17.08 7.36
CA PRO A 176 -0.18 16.01 7.62
C PRO A 176 -1.29 16.40 8.59
N ILE A 177 -1.12 17.45 9.42
CA ILE A 177 -1.96 17.71 10.60
C ILE A 177 -3.45 17.79 10.26
N ASP A 178 -3.79 18.60 9.27
CA ASP A 178 -5.19 18.77 8.87
C ASP A 178 -5.75 17.56 8.11
N ILE A 179 -4.87 16.79 7.47
CA ILE A 179 -5.26 15.62 6.67
C ILE A 179 -5.59 14.42 7.57
N VAL A 180 -4.76 14.16 8.58
CA VAL A 180 -4.92 13.02 9.49
C VAL A 180 -5.69 13.38 10.78
N GLY A 181 -6.04 14.65 10.95
CA GLY A 181 -6.84 15.13 12.08
C GLY A 181 -6.06 15.28 13.39
N GLY A 182 -4.75 15.52 13.33
CA GLY A 182 -3.92 15.77 14.51
C GLY A 182 -2.43 15.55 14.27
N GLN A 183 -1.66 15.74 15.34
CA GLN A 183 -0.22 15.50 15.32
C GLN A 183 0.08 14.07 15.77
N PHE A 184 0.77 13.31 14.93
CA PHE A 184 1.19 11.93 15.18
C PHE A 184 2.70 11.79 15.03
N GLU A 185 3.28 10.87 15.79
CA GLU A 185 4.69 10.52 15.67
C GLU A 185 5.00 10.06 14.23
N GLN A 186 6.16 10.45 13.71
CA GLN A 186 6.61 10.04 12.39
C GLN A 186 7.80 9.11 12.50
N PHE A 187 7.87 8.14 11.61
CA PHE A 187 9.02 7.26 11.44
C PHE A 187 10.08 7.94 10.56
N ASN A 188 11.23 7.29 10.42
CA ASN A 188 12.26 7.71 9.47
C ASN A 188 12.62 6.56 8.51
N PRO A 189 11.66 6.14 7.66
CA PRO A 189 11.83 4.98 6.79
C PRO A 189 12.58 5.31 5.50
N TYR A 190 12.74 6.56 5.13
CA TYR A 190 13.31 6.92 3.84
C TYR A 190 14.83 7.09 3.89
N THR A 191 15.52 6.69 2.83
CA THR A 191 16.97 6.86 2.65
C THR A 191 17.33 8.30 2.31
N LYS A 192 16.41 9.00 1.65
CA LYS A 192 16.50 10.42 1.29
C LYS A 192 15.12 11.07 1.41
N THR A 193 15.05 12.33 1.76
CA THR A 193 13.82 13.12 1.68
C THR A 193 13.53 13.41 0.21
N MET A 194 12.29 13.18 -0.21
CA MET A 194 11.87 13.35 -1.61
C MET A 194 11.36 14.77 -1.94
N VAL A 195 11.46 15.69 -0.97
CA VAL A 195 11.04 17.11 -1.04
C VAL A 195 12.19 18.03 -0.72
#